data_f221ebb3c67c0f1b232b56b387317a03
#
_entry.id   f221ebb3c67c0f1b232b56b387317a03
#
_cell.length_a   1.000
_cell.length_b   1.000
_cell.length_c   1.000
_cell.angle_alpha   90.00
_cell.angle_beta   90.00
_cell.angle_gamma   90.00
#
_symmetry.space_group_name_H-M   'P 1'
#
loop_
_entity.id
_entity.type
_entity.pdbx_description
1 polymer ?
#
loop_
_entity_poly.entity_id
_entity_poly.type
_entity_poly.pdbx_seq_one_letter_code
_entity_poly.pdbx_strand_id
1 'polypeptide(L)' 'MFSEFGSMKDQSPDSDAVHAQVGRLQSYISEHYYKCSNEVLISLGEMYACGGEFTENIDAAGGSGTADFVYRTIKAYCSR' A
#
# COMPACT_ATOMS: atom_id res chain seq x y z
N MET A 1 1.66 -8.58 -5.30
CA MET A 1 0.89 -7.39 -4.87
C MET A 1 1.78 -6.15 -4.77
N PHE A 2 2.84 -6.19 -3.98
CA PHE A 2 3.72 -5.02 -3.83
C PHE A 2 4.58 -4.73 -5.05
N SER A 3 4.93 -5.74 -5.85
CA SER A 3 5.65 -5.49 -7.09
C SER A 3 4.83 -4.65 -8.08
N GLU A 4 3.51 -4.80 -8.04
CA GLU A 4 2.61 -3.98 -8.86
C GLU A 4 2.62 -2.53 -8.40
N PHE A 5 2.65 -2.29 -7.09
CA PHE A 5 2.83 -0.92 -6.56
C PHE A 5 4.17 -0.35 -7.02
N GLY A 6 5.22 -1.16 -7.03
CA GLY A 6 6.52 -0.73 -7.51
C GLY A 6 6.50 -0.25 -8.95
N SER A 7 5.73 -0.90 -9.81
CA SER A 7 5.59 -0.50 -11.20
C SER A 7 4.74 0.77 -11.37
N MET A 8 4.02 1.17 -10.34
CA MET A 8 3.17 2.36 -10.36
C MET A 8 3.79 3.57 -9.67
N LYS A 9 5.05 3.48 -9.20
CA LYS A 9 5.68 4.55 -8.41
C LYS A 9 5.75 5.91 -9.10
N ASP A 10 5.80 5.93 -10.42
CA ASP A 10 5.80 7.17 -11.20
C ASP A 10 4.40 7.74 -11.45
N GLN A 11 3.35 7.04 -11.00
CA GLN A 11 1.98 7.57 -11.07
C GLN A 11 1.66 8.36 -9.81
N SER A 12 0.64 9.21 -9.90
CA SER A 12 0.16 9.97 -8.75
C SER A 12 -0.48 9.03 -7.72
N PRO A 13 -0.24 9.24 -6.41
CA PRO A 13 -0.96 8.49 -5.38
C PRO A 13 -2.49 8.63 -5.45
N ASP A 14 -3.00 9.65 -6.12
CA ASP A 14 -4.44 9.88 -6.32
C ASP A 14 -4.98 9.28 -7.61
N SER A 15 -4.14 8.62 -8.41
CA SER A 15 -4.54 8.00 -9.67
C SER A 15 -5.59 6.91 -9.43
N ASP A 16 -6.58 6.82 -10.32
CA ASP A 16 -7.62 5.78 -10.23
C ASP A 16 -7.02 4.37 -10.30
N ALA A 17 -6.00 4.18 -11.14
CA ALA A 17 -5.33 2.89 -11.26
C ALA A 17 -4.65 2.50 -9.94
N VAL A 18 -4.00 3.46 -9.29
CA VAL A 18 -3.35 3.26 -7.99
C VAL A 18 -4.39 2.96 -6.92
N HIS A 19 -5.50 3.69 -6.89
CA HIS A 19 -6.59 3.46 -5.94
C HIS A 19 -7.24 2.09 -6.13
N ALA A 20 -7.37 1.63 -7.37
CA ALA A 20 -7.85 0.28 -7.66
C ALA A 20 -6.92 -0.77 -7.05
N GLN A 21 -5.62 -0.54 -7.11
CA GLN A 21 -4.63 -1.46 -6.52
C GLN A 21 -4.72 -1.46 -5.00
N VAL A 22 -4.92 -0.31 -4.37
CA VAL A 22 -5.14 -0.23 -2.91
C VAL A 22 -6.40 -1.00 -2.52
N GLY A 23 -7.47 -0.89 -3.30
CA GLY A 23 -8.69 -1.65 -3.08
C GLY A 23 -8.46 -3.16 -3.14
N ARG A 24 -7.63 -3.61 -4.07
CA ARG A 24 -7.24 -5.03 -4.17
C ARG A 24 -6.46 -5.48 -2.94
N LEU A 25 -5.55 -4.64 -2.46
CA LEU A 25 -4.80 -4.93 -1.24
C LEU A 25 -5.72 -5.07 -0.05
N GLN A 26 -6.66 -4.13 0.10
CA GLN A 26 -7.63 -4.15 1.19
C GLN A 26 -8.50 -5.42 1.14
N SER A 27 -8.97 -5.80 -0.04
CA SER A 27 -9.78 -7.01 -0.24
C SER A 27 -8.98 -8.27 0.07
N TYR A 28 -7.73 -8.31 -0.36
CA TYR A 28 -6.85 -9.44 -0.09
C TYR A 28 -6.67 -9.66 1.41
N ILE A 29 -6.40 -8.60 2.14
CA ILE A 29 -6.23 -8.68 3.60
C ILE A 29 -7.54 -9.12 4.26
N SER A 30 -8.66 -8.57 3.81
CA SER A 30 -9.97 -8.92 4.37
C SER A 30 -10.34 -10.38 4.16
N GLU A 31 -9.93 -10.97 3.04
CA GLU A 31 -10.24 -12.37 2.73
C GLU A 31 -9.31 -13.36 3.43
N HIS A 32 -8.04 -13.00 3.60
CA HIS A 32 -7.01 -13.96 4.02
C HIS A 32 -6.60 -13.83 5.48
N TYR A 33 -6.87 -12.71 6.12
CA TYR A 33 -6.41 -12.45 7.48
C TYR A 33 -7.55 -12.01 8.39
N TYR A 34 -8.04 -10.79 8.21
CA TYR A 34 -9.07 -10.19 9.07
C TYR A 34 -9.72 -9.02 8.33
N LYS A 35 -10.90 -8.60 8.78
CA LYS A 35 -11.59 -7.48 8.15
C LYS A 35 -10.73 -6.23 8.19
N CYS A 36 -10.39 -5.71 7.02
CA CYS A 36 -9.52 -4.55 6.87
C CYS A 36 -10.35 -3.30 6.58
N SER A 37 -10.67 -2.55 7.63
CA SER A 37 -11.30 -1.24 7.47
C SER A 37 -10.26 -0.23 6.99
N ASN A 38 -10.72 0.97 6.61
CA ASN A 38 -9.81 2.04 6.21
C ASN A 38 -8.85 2.42 7.33
N GLU A 39 -9.31 2.42 8.58
CA GLU A 39 -8.46 2.70 9.74
C GLU A 39 -7.36 1.65 9.91
N VAL A 40 -7.71 0.39 9.77
CA VAL A 40 -6.73 -0.70 9.81
C VAL A 40 -5.74 -0.58 8.67
N LEU A 41 -6.23 -0.25 7.48
CA LEU A 41 -5.39 -0.09 6.29
C LEU A 41 -4.36 1.03 6.49
N ILE A 42 -4.76 2.16 7.06
CA ILE A 42 -3.84 3.27 7.36
C ILE A 42 -2.78 2.83 8.37
N SER A 43 -3.17 2.11 9.41
CA SER A 43 -2.24 1.59 10.42
C SER A 43 -1.21 0.66 9.79
N LEU A 44 -1.65 -0.21 8.88
CA LEU A 44 -0.73 -1.08 8.14
C LEU A 44 0.22 -0.28 7.26
N GLY A 45 -0.29 0.76 6.60
CA GLY A 45 0.54 1.65 5.77
C GLY A 45 1.64 2.32 6.59
N GLU A 46 1.32 2.77 7.80
CA GLU A 46 2.31 3.35 8.70
C GLU A 46 3.38 2.33 9.08
N MET A 47 3.00 1.09 9.34
CA MET A 47 3.95 0.01 9.62
C MET A 47 4.86 -0.25 8.42
N TYR A 48 4.31 -0.24 7.21
CA TYR A 48 5.06 -0.49 5.99
C TYR A 48 6.11 0.59 5.74
N ALA A 49 5.84 1.82 6.15
CA ALA A 49 6.70 2.97 5.87
C ALA A 49 7.62 3.35 7.04
N CYS A 50 7.59 2.62 8.15
CA CYS A 50 8.33 3.00 9.36
C CYS A 50 9.83 2.69 9.32
N GLY A 51 10.33 2.08 8.26
CA GLY A 51 11.75 1.81 8.10
C GLY A 51 12.22 0.49 8.68
N GLY A 52 11.30 -0.37 9.10
CA GLY A 52 11.64 -1.67 9.66
C GLY A 52 11.66 -2.78 8.61
N GLU A 53 11.51 -4.00 9.09
CA GLU A 53 11.53 -5.21 8.27
C GLU A 53 10.47 -5.19 7.16
N PHE A 54 9.28 -4.66 7.45
CA PHE A 54 8.22 -4.55 6.45
C PHE A 54 8.64 -3.65 5.30
N THR A 55 9.27 -2.51 5.61
CA THR A 55 9.78 -1.60 4.59
C THR A 55 10.79 -2.30 3.68
N GLU A 56 11.71 -3.03 4.26
CA GLU A 56 12.73 -3.75 3.50
C GLU A 56 12.11 -4.81 2.58
N ASN A 57 11.15 -5.57 3.09
CA ASN A 57 10.47 -6.62 2.31
C ASN A 57 9.68 -6.04 1.14
N ILE A 58 8.97 -4.94 1.37
CA ILE A 58 8.17 -4.29 0.34
C ILE A 58 9.08 -3.66 -0.71
N ASP A 59 10.14 -3.00 -0.30
CA ASP A 59 11.10 -2.41 -1.23
C ASP A 59 11.84 -3.47 -2.04
N ALA A 60 12.10 -4.63 -1.44
CA ALA A 60 12.70 -5.76 -2.17
C ALA A 60 11.76 -6.28 -3.27
N ALA A 61 10.45 -6.28 -3.00
CA ALA A 61 9.46 -6.76 -3.98
C ALA A 61 9.22 -5.76 -5.10
N GLY A 62 9.16 -4.46 -4.80
CA GLY A 62 8.77 -3.44 -5.77
C GLY A 62 9.85 -2.42 -6.13
N GLY A 63 10.99 -2.48 -5.47
CA GLY A 63 12.07 -1.53 -5.66
C GLY A 63 12.09 -0.47 -4.56
N SER A 64 13.21 0.24 -4.45
CA SER A 64 13.42 1.26 -3.43
C SER A 64 12.30 2.31 -3.44
N GLY A 65 11.75 2.62 -2.28
CA GLY A 65 10.70 3.62 -2.12
C GLY A 65 9.28 3.09 -2.29
N THR A 66 9.11 1.80 -2.58
CA THR A 66 7.78 1.20 -2.77
C THR A 66 6.94 1.26 -1.50
N ALA A 67 7.53 0.98 -0.34
CA ALA A 67 6.80 1.02 0.94
C ALA A 67 6.25 2.42 1.23
N ASP A 68 7.04 3.47 1.00
CA ASP A 68 6.61 4.85 1.17
C ASP A 68 5.49 5.20 0.19
N PHE A 69 5.61 4.77 -1.06
CA PHE A 69 4.59 4.99 -2.06
C PHE A 69 3.27 4.30 -1.66
N VAL A 70 3.34 3.05 -1.19
CA VAL A 70 2.15 2.32 -0.72
C VAL A 70 1.46 3.09 0.41
N TYR A 71 2.22 3.60 1.36
CA TYR A 71 1.66 4.39 2.46
C TYR A 71 0.94 5.65 1.94
N ARG A 72 1.57 6.38 1.02
CA ARG A 72 0.96 7.58 0.42
C ARG A 72 -0.33 7.25 -0.32
N THR A 73 -0.36 6.14 -1.06
CA THR A 73 -1.56 5.73 -1.80
C THR A 73 -2.68 5.32 -0.84
N ILE A 74 -2.34 4.65 0.26
CA ILE A 74 -3.33 4.27 1.27
C ILE A 74 -3.94 5.52 1.90
N LYS A 75 -3.13 6.51 2.26
CA LYS A 75 -3.63 7.76 2.83
C LYS A 75 -4.56 8.48 1.86
N ALA A 76 -4.17 8.58 0.60
CA ALA A 76 -4.98 9.22 -0.42
C ALA A 76 -6.31 8.48 -0.63
N TYR A 77 -6.25 7.16 -0.70
CA TYR A 77 -7.43 6.31 -0.86
C TYR A 77 -8.41 6.49 0.31
N CYS A 78 -7.91 6.49 1.53
CA CYS A 78 -8.75 6.59 2.73
C CYS A 78 -9.26 8.01 3.00
N SER A 79 -8.70 9.01 2.33
CA SER A 79 -9.12 10.40 2.45
C SER A 79 -10.28 10.78 1.52
N ARG A 80 -10.67 9.89 0.66
CA ARG A 80 -11.77 10.14 -0.29
C ARG A 80 -13.13 10.08 0.35
#